data_56622121d6b3e63535fd4de26035685b
#
_entry.id   56622121d6b3e63535fd4de26035685b
#
_cell.length_a   1.000
_cell.length_b   1.000
_cell.length_c   1.000
_cell.angle_alpha   90.00
_cell.angle_beta   90.00
_cell.angle_gamma   90.00
#
_symmetry.space_group_name_H-M   'P 1'
#
loop_
_entity.id
_entity.type
_entity.pdbx_description
1 polymer ?
#
loop_
_entity_poly.entity_id
_entity_poly.type
_entity_poly.pdbx_seq_one_letter_code
_entity_poly.pdbx_strand_id
1 'polypeptide(L)'
;MEQAQVLTFLNNKDRDLLLQFCGYSTTEPLHSFGPAVRPHYIIHFILNGKGIFQIREKTYHLETGQGFLIEPDELTFYQSDAQEPWEYLWIGFNGKMIPEFLKQIGLSSAHPIFHSDKKKELYWLVNDMLVHSKSNFSSDLRRTGLLYEFLSILALNPLESDQQVDSEYMYINQAIEYIKNNYWDGIHIYDI
;
A
#
# COMPACT_ATOMS: atom_id res chain seq x y z
N MET A 1 24.73 -0.26 -13.85
CA MET A 1 24.41 -1.63 -13.41
C MET A 1 23.26 -1.52 -12.42
N GLU A 2 22.10 -2.03 -12.81
CA GLU A 2 20.91 -1.99 -11.95
C GLU A 2 21.19 -2.70 -10.63
N GLN A 3 20.90 -2.03 -9.50
CA GLN A 3 21.04 -2.61 -8.16
C GLN A 3 19.63 -2.80 -7.61
N ALA A 4 19.17 -4.04 -7.61
CA ALA A 4 17.89 -4.42 -7.01
C ALA A 4 18.12 -5.31 -5.79
N GLN A 5 17.45 -5.00 -4.68
CA GLN A 5 17.32 -5.91 -3.54
C GLN A 5 15.87 -6.40 -3.49
N VAL A 6 15.69 -7.72 -3.51
CA VAL A 6 14.37 -8.36 -3.52
C VAL A 6 14.31 -9.46 -2.49
N LEU A 7 13.23 -9.53 -1.78
CA LEU A 7 12.88 -10.60 -0.85
C LEU A 7 11.52 -11.18 -1.25
N THR A 8 11.42 -12.52 -1.33
CA THR A 8 10.19 -13.24 -1.68
C THR A 8 9.88 -14.29 -0.63
N PHE A 9 8.60 -14.46 -0.26
CA PHE A 9 8.13 -15.39 0.76
C PHE A 9 7.16 -16.42 0.20
N LEU A 10 7.09 -17.59 0.85
CA LEU A 10 6.13 -18.63 0.52
C LEU A 10 4.73 -18.29 1.03
N ASN A 11 3.74 -18.61 0.23
CA ASN A 11 2.35 -18.17 0.34
C ASN A 11 1.58 -18.88 1.46
N ASN A 12 0.86 -18.13 2.31
CA ASN A 12 -0.21 -18.63 3.17
C ASN A 12 -1.46 -17.75 2.99
N LYS A 13 -2.44 -18.23 2.21
CA LYS A 13 -3.59 -17.46 1.72
C LYS A 13 -4.63 -17.07 2.79
N ASP A 14 -4.54 -17.63 4.00
CA ASP A 14 -5.60 -17.48 5.02
C ASP A 14 -5.37 -16.37 6.04
N ARG A 15 -4.38 -15.49 5.82
CA ARG A 15 -4.10 -14.36 6.70
C ARG A 15 -4.86 -13.10 6.27
N ASP A 16 -5.13 -12.22 7.24
CA ASP A 16 -5.75 -10.91 7.00
C ASP A 16 -4.86 -10.02 6.16
N LEU A 17 -3.55 -10.04 6.42
CA LEU A 17 -2.53 -9.32 5.68
C LEU A 17 -1.22 -10.11 5.66
N LEU A 18 -0.58 -10.24 4.48
CA LEU A 18 0.63 -11.00 4.29
C LEU A 18 1.55 -10.36 3.25
N LEU A 19 2.78 -10.05 3.66
CA LEU A 19 3.83 -9.64 2.74
C LEU A 19 4.27 -10.84 1.89
N GLN A 20 4.27 -10.68 0.56
CA GLN A 20 4.73 -11.70 -0.40
C GLN A 20 6.17 -11.44 -0.84
N PHE A 21 6.47 -10.20 -1.13
CA PHE A 21 7.80 -9.74 -1.51
C PHE A 21 7.92 -8.24 -1.28
N CYS A 22 9.14 -7.77 -1.17
CA CYS A 22 9.45 -6.36 -1.13
C CYS A 22 10.84 -6.11 -1.70
N GLY A 23 11.13 -4.87 -2.05
CA GLY A 23 12.44 -4.50 -2.56
C GLY A 23 12.56 -3.02 -2.88
N TYR A 24 13.74 -2.65 -3.32
CA TYR A 24 14.03 -1.36 -3.93
C TYR A 24 15.03 -1.52 -5.07
N SER A 25 15.03 -0.59 -6.00
CA SER A 25 15.97 -0.57 -7.14
C SER A 25 16.25 0.85 -7.58
N THR A 26 17.50 1.08 -8.00
CA THR A 26 17.89 2.19 -8.84
C THR A 26 17.92 1.68 -10.27
N THR A 27 17.07 2.21 -11.13
CA THR A 27 16.89 1.69 -12.47
C THR A 27 17.86 2.31 -13.49
N GLU A 28 18.10 1.60 -14.58
CA GLU A 28 18.71 2.18 -15.76
C GLU A 28 17.70 3.02 -16.56
N PRO A 29 18.15 3.93 -17.45
CA PRO A 29 17.26 4.63 -18.37
C PRO A 29 16.36 3.66 -19.15
N LEU A 30 15.08 3.99 -19.27
CA LEU A 30 14.07 3.21 -19.97
C LEU A 30 13.85 1.78 -19.41
N HIS A 31 14.37 1.47 -18.22
CA HIS A 31 14.04 0.22 -17.56
C HIS A 31 12.51 0.06 -17.48
N SER A 32 12.00 -1.07 -17.92
CA SER A 32 10.56 -1.30 -18.00
C SER A 32 10.16 -2.68 -17.53
N PHE A 33 8.93 -2.78 -17.08
CA PHE A 33 8.31 -4.04 -16.78
C PHE A 33 6.88 -4.12 -17.32
N GLY A 34 6.58 -5.23 -17.96
CA GLY A 34 5.29 -5.47 -18.59
C GLY A 34 5.30 -5.25 -20.11
N PRO A 35 4.12 -5.27 -20.76
CA PRO A 35 2.80 -5.53 -20.15
C PRO A 35 2.71 -6.89 -19.46
N ALA A 36 2.21 -6.90 -18.21
CA ALA A 36 2.12 -8.14 -17.43
C ALA A 36 0.92 -8.11 -16.47
N VAL A 37 0.39 -9.30 -16.20
CA VAL A 37 -0.65 -9.53 -15.18
C VAL A 37 0.00 -10.19 -13.97
N ARG A 38 -0.41 -9.81 -12.77
CA ARG A 38 0.14 -10.33 -11.52
C ARG A 38 -0.93 -10.81 -10.57
N PRO A 39 -0.66 -11.87 -9.77
CA PRO A 39 -1.65 -12.43 -8.84
C PRO A 39 -1.62 -11.78 -7.44
N HIS A 40 -0.94 -10.65 -7.29
CA HIS A 40 -0.72 -9.98 -6.01
C HIS A 40 -1.07 -8.49 -6.11
N TYR A 41 -1.48 -7.90 -5.00
CA TYR A 41 -1.44 -6.45 -4.84
C TYR A 41 0.01 -6.00 -4.76
N ILE A 42 0.34 -4.94 -5.50
CA ILE A 42 1.69 -4.37 -5.48
C ILE A 42 1.56 -2.86 -5.35
N ILE A 43 2.27 -2.29 -4.41
CA ILE A 43 2.45 -0.85 -4.30
C ILE A 43 3.89 -0.52 -4.67
N HIS A 44 4.06 0.42 -5.59
CA HIS A 44 5.33 1.05 -5.91
C HIS A 44 5.35 2.47 -5.38
N PHE A 45 6.51 2.96 -4.93
CA PHE A 45 6.70 4.34 -4.51
C PHE A 45 8.03 4.87 -5.05
N ILE A 46 7.99 6.05 -5.70
CA ILE A 46 9.14 6.65 -6.38
C ILE A 46 9.92 7.50 -5.38
N LEU A 47 11.13 7.04 -5.08
CA LEU A 47 12.06 7.71 -4.19
C LEU A 47 12.78 8.87 -4.89
N ASN A 48 13.09 8.73 -6.19
CA ASN A 48 13.77 9.73 -6.99
C ASN A 48 13.49 9.50 -8.48
N GLY A 49 13.66 10.54 -9.31
CA GLY A 49 13.45 10.44 -10.76
C GLY A 49 11.98 10.45 -11.17
N LYS A 50 11.71 10.03 -12.40
CA LYS A 50 10.36 10.03 -13.01
C LYS A 50 10.19 8.89 -14.00
N GLY A 51 8.96 8.66 -14.45
CA GLY A 51 8.61 7.62 -15.42
C GLY A 51 7.12 7.59 -15.71
N ILE A 52 6.68 6.49 -16.33
CA ILE A 52 5.28 6.28 -16.68
C ILE A 52 4.74 4.98 -16.07
N PHE A 53 3.47 5.00 -15.71
CA PHE A 53 2.68 3.83 -15.35
C PHE A 53 1.43 3.76 -16.23
N GLN A 54 1.16 2.59 -16.80
CA GLN A 54 0.01 2.35 -17.66
C GLN A 54 -0.85 1.25 -17.09
N ILE A 55 -2.14 1.53 -16.99
CA ILE A 55 -3.18 0.58 -16.61
C ILE A 55 -4.42 0.85 -17.44
N ARG A 56 -5.00 -0.20 -18.00
CA ARG A 56 -6.11 -0.08 -18.93
C ARG A 56 -5.72 0.85 -20.10
N GLU A 57 -6.51 1.86 -20.41
CA GLU A 57 -6.23 2.84 -21.46
C GLU A 57 -5.58 4.14 -20.96
N LYS A 58 -5.18 4.17 -19.67
CA LYS A 58 -4.62 5.37 -19.04
C LYS A 58 -3.11 5.26 -18.88
N THR A 59 -2.43 6.36 -19.18
CA THR A 59 -1.01 6.55 -18.88
C THR A 59 -0.86 7.66 -17.86
N TYR A 60 -0.17 7.36 -16.76
CA TYR A 60 0.17 8.30 -15.70
C TYR A 60 1.65 8.63 -15.78
N HIS A 61 1.98 9.93 -15.78
CA HIS A 61 3.35 10.42 -15.63
C HIS A 61 3.62 10.63 -14.15
N LEU A 62 4.61 9.94 -13.62
CA LEU A 62 4.87 9.89 -12.19
C LEU A 62 6.28 10.37 -11.89
N GLU A 63 6.44 10.96 -10.71
CA GLU A 63 7.70 11.51 -10.24
C GLU A 63 7.93 11.24 -8.75
N THR A 64 9.05 11.71 -8.25
CA THR A 64 9.44 11.60 -6.83
C THR A 64 8.30 11.99 -5.88
N GLY A 65 8.04 11.15 -4.88
CA GLY A 65 6.99 11.35 -3.88
C GLY A 65 5.62 10.79 -4.28
N GLN A 66 5.51 10.27 -5.49
CA GLN A 66 4.30 9.58 -5.96
C GLN A 66 4.48 8.08 -5.93
N GLY A 67 3.37 7.37 -5.86
CA GLY A 67 3.34 5.92 -5.96
C GLY A 67 2.11 5.43 -6.69
N PHE A 68 2.09 4.15 -7.00
CA PHE A 68 0.97 3.53 -7.70
C PHE A 68 0.67 2.11 -7.19
N LEU A 69 -0.62 1.79 -7.23
CA LEU A 69 -1.15 0.47 -6.92
C LEU A 69 -1.32 -0.35 -8.19
N ILE A 70 -0.94 -1.62 -8.11
CA ILE A 70 -1.34 -2.67 -9.04
C ILE A 70 -2.22 -3.65 -8.27
N GLU A 71 -3.46 -3.84 -8.70
CA GLU A 71 -4.35 -4.88 -8.18
C GLU A 71 -4.12 -6.20 -8.90
N PRO A 72 -4.47 -7.34 -8.27
CA PRO A 72 -4.42 -8.64 -8.95
C PRO A 72 -5.20 -8.62 -10.27
N ASP A 73 -4.72 -9.40 -11.23
CA ASP A 73 -5.34 -9.66 -12.53
C ASP A 73 -5.45 -8.44 -13.48
N GLU A 74 -4.90 -7.28 -13.10
CA GLU A 74 -4.81 -6.11 -13.98
C GLU A 74 -3.58 -6.18 -14.88
N LEU A 75 -3.79 -5.88 -16.18
CA LEU A 75 -2.70 -5.74 -17.15
C LEU A 75 -2.06 -4.36 -17.00
N THR A 76 -0.79 -4.35 -16.64
CA THR A 76 -0.06 -3.12 -16.37
C THR A 76 1.31 -3.09 -17.03
N PHE A 77 1.78 -1.88 -17.30
CA PHE A 77 3.13 -1.60 -17.78
C PHE A 77 3.66 -0.37 -17.04
N TYR A 78 4.96 -0.36 -16.76
CA TYR A 78 5.63 0.83 -16.25
C TYR A 78 7.06 0.94 -16.80
N GLN A 79 7.56 2.17 -16.92
CA GLN A 79 8.87 2.45 -17.47
C GLN A 79 9.47 3.70 -16.84
N SER A 80 10.75 3.61 -16.46
CA SER A 80 11.53 4.76 -16.01
C SER A 80 11.85 5.72 -17.16
N ASP A 81 12.08 6.99 -16.83
CA ASP A 81 12.46 8.01 -17.82
C ASP A 81 13.85 7.76 -18.40
N ALA A 82 14.10 8.30 -19.60
CA ALA A 82 15.37 8.15 -20.31
C ALA A 82 16.51 9.01 -19.73
N GLN A 83 16.18 10.15 -19.11
CA GLN A 83 17.16 11.13 -18.62
C GLN A 83 17.22 11.16 -17.08
N GLU A 84 16.07 10.96 -16.44
CA GLU A 84 15.90 10.94 -14.99
C GLU A 84 15.25 9.64 -14.54
N PRO A 85 15.92 8.47 -14.75
CA PRO A 85 15.37 7.18 -14.40
C PRO A 85 15.09 7.13 -12.89
N TRP A 86 14.00 6.47 -12.53
CA TRP A 86 13.58 6.45 -11.14
C TRP A 86 14.38 5.48 -10.26
N GLU A 87 14.51 5.89 -9.03
CA GLU A 87 14.77 5.02 -7.90
C GLU A 87 13.43 4.76 -7.20
N TYR A 88 13.06 3.51 -6.98
CA TYR A 88 11.76 3.17 -6.41
C TYR A 88 11.84 1.97 -5.47
N LEU A 89 10.91 1.91 -4.57
CA LEU A 89 10.66 0.76 -3.74
C LEU A 89 9.32 0.11 -4.12
N TRP A 90 9.15 -1.15 -3.72
CA TRP A 90 7.88 -1.86 -3.87
C TRP A 90 7.62 -2.82 -2.73
N ILE A 91 6.35 -3.08 -2.49
CA ILE A 91 5.84 -4.15 -1.65
C ILE A 91 4.79 -4.92 -2.44
N GLY A 92 4.87 -6.23 -2.41
CA GLY A 92 3.84 -7.14 -2.91
C GLY A 92 3.19 -7.85 -1.74
N PHE A 93 1.86 -7.87 -1.70
CA PHE A 93 1.13 -8.39 -0.55
C PHE A 93 -0.19 -9.02 -0.96
N ASN A 94 -0.74 -9.85 -0.08
CA ASN A 94 -2.07 -10.47 -0.20
C ASN A 94 -2.74 -10.50 1.17
N GLY A 95 -4.04 -10.75 1.21
CA GLY A 95 -4.79 -10.91 2.46
C GLY A 95 -6.27 -10.62 2.29
N LYS A 96 -7.07 -11.08 3.26
CA LYS A 96 -8.54 -10.95 3.22
C LYS A 96 -9.00 -9.51 3.44
N MET A 97 -8.24 -8.73 4.22
CA MET A 97 -8.59 -7.36 4.60
C MET A 97 -8.12 -6.30 3.61
N ILE A 98 -7.35 -6.67 2.58
CA ILE A 98 -6.77 -5.71 1.65
C ILE A 98 -7.82 -4.90 0.89
N PRO A 99 -8.90 -5.48 0.35
CA PRO A 99 -9.91 -4.68 -0.33
C PRO A 99 -10.51 -3.59 0.55
N GLU A 100 -10.74 -3.90 1.83
CA GLU A 100 -11.25 -2.92 2.80
C GLU A 100 -10.21 -1.84 3.11
N PHE A 101 -8.95 -2.21 3.35
CA PHE A 101 -7.87 -1.25 3.60
C PHE A 101 -7.66 -0.30 2.42
N LEU A 102 -7.60 -0.83 1.20
CA LEU A 102 -7.44 -0.02 -0.01
C LEU A 102 -8.62 0.93 -0.23
N LYS A 103 -9.84 0.47 0.04
CA LYS A 103 -11.03 1.31 0.01
C LYS A 103 -10.92 2.48 0.99
N GLN A 104 -10.49 2.24 2.23
CA GLN A 104 -10.30 3.28 3.24
C GLN A 104 -9.16 4.26 2.88
N ILE A 105 -8.11 3.77 2.23
CA ILE A 105 -7.01 4.61 1.71
C ILE A 105 -7.45 5.39 0.46
N GLY A 106 -8.52 4.96 -0.23
CA GLY A 106 -8.99 5.54 -1.49
C GLY A 106 -8.25 5.04 -2.73
N LEU A 107 -7.52 3.92 -2.63
CA LEU A 107 -6.76 3.32 -3.73
C LEU A 107 -7.54 2.20 -4.42
N SER A 108 -7.49 2.20 -5.75
CA SER A 108 -8.07 1.15 -6.60
C SER A 108 -7.45 1.21 -8.00
N SER A 109 -7.75 0.23 -8.86
CA SER A 109 -7.39 0.27 -10.29
C SER A 109 -7.99 1.46 -11.05
N ALA A 110 -9.07 2.06 -10.56
CA ALA A 110 -9.65 3.29 -11.11
C ALA A 110 -8.91 4.55 -10.64
N HIS A 111 -8.37 4.52 -9.42
CA HIS A 111 -7.62 5.59 -8.77
C HIS A 111 -6.32 5.01 -8.19
N PRO A 112 -5.35 4.63 -9.05
CA PRO A 112 -4.19 3.86 -8.62
C PRO A 112 -3.05 4.71 -8.05
N ILE A 113 -3.10 6.03 -8.20
CA ILE A 113 -2.00 6.93 -7.88
C ILE A 113 -2.20 7.55 -6.51
N PHE A 114 -1.13 7.61 -5.71
CA PHE A 114 -1.09 8.32 -4.44
C PHE A 114 0.15 9.20 -4.33
N HIS A 115 0.16 10.10 -3.36
CA HIS A 115 1.29 10.93 -2.99
C HIS A 115 1.61 10.77 -1.51
N SER A 116 2.91 10.79 -1.17
CA SER A 116 3.36 10.80 0.22
C SER A 116 4.65 11.63 0.37
N ASP A 117 4.70 12.45 1.41
CA ASP A 117 5.89 13.18 1.84
C ASP A 117 6.80 12.32 2.77
N LYS A 118 6.35 11.11 3.13
CA LYS A 118 7.00 10.17 4.05
C LYS A 118 8.02 9.26 3.39
N LYS A 119 8.78 9.80 2.42
CA LYS A 119 9.78 9.08 1.64
C LYS A 119 10.78 8.29 2.50
N LYS A 120 11.29 8.92 3.56
CA LYS A 120 12.31 8.31 4.42
C LYS A 120 11.73 7.17 5.24
N GLU A 121 10.54 7.36 5.76
CA GLU A 121 9.81 6.38 6.55
C GLU A 121 9.47 5.15 5.71
N LEU A 122 8.91 5.35 4.50
CA LEU A 122 8.58 4.26 3.58
C LEU A 122 9.83 3.47 3.16
N TYR A 123 10.93 4.17 2.86
CA TYR A 123 12.20 3.50 2.56
C TYR A 123 12.72 2.69 3.74
N TRP A 124 12.69 3.26 4.94
CA TRP A 124 13.14 2.57 6.15
C TRP A 124 12.32 1.30 6.42
N LEU A 125 10.99 1.35 6.27
CA LEU A 125 10.11 0.20 6.46
C LEU A 125 10.45 -0.95 5.50
N VAL A 126 10.65 -0.65 4.22
CA VAL A 126 11.03 -1.68 3.23
C VAL A 126 12.42 -2.24 3.52
N ASN A 127 13.37 -1.38 3.90
CA ASN A 127 14.70 -1.83 4.27
C ASN A 127 14.68 -2.75 5.52
N ASP A 128 13.87 -2.43 6.53
CA ASP A 128 13.70 -3.26 7.73
C ASP A 128 13.02 -4.61 7.38
N MET A 129 12.05 -4.63 6.45
CA MET A 129 11.49 -5.88 5.92
C MET A 129 12.57 -6.76 5.28
N LEU A 130 13.50 -6.17 4.51
CA LEU A 130 14.59 -6.88 3.85
C LEU A 130 15.60 -7.45 4.85
N VAL A 131 15.91 -6.72 5.92
CA VAL A 131 16.80 -7.18 7.01
C VAL A 131 16.19 -8.39 7.72
N HIS A 132 14.87 -8.43 7.91
CA HIS A 132 14.16 -9.54 8.54
C HIS A 132 13.81 -10.65 7.53
N SER A 133 14.78 -11.06 6.70
CA SER A 133 14.61 -12.04 5.62
C SER A 133 14.47 -13.49 6.07
N LYS A 134 14.77 -13.81 7.33
CA LYS A 134 14.69 -15.19 7.84
C LYS A 134 13.26 -15.71 7.84
N SER A 135 13.09 -16.98 7.45
CA SER A 135 11.82 -17.68 7.51
C SER A 135 11.59 -18.26 8.90
N ASN A 136 11.18 -17.41 9.86
CA ASN A 136 10.80 -17.81 11.21
C ASN A 136 9.67 -16.92 11.73
N PHE A 137 8.98 -17.36 12.77
CA PHE A 137 7.80 -16.71 13.32
C PHE A 137 8.05 -15.25 13.76
N SER A 138 9.21 -14.97 14.40
CA SER A 138 9.56 -13.63 14.84
C SER A 138 9.72 -12.66 13.67
N SER A 139 10.46 -13.07 12.63
CA SER A 139 10.63 -12.27 11.42
C SER A 139 9.31 -12.08 10.68
N ASP A 140 8.45 -13.10 10.67
CA ASP A 140 7.11 -13.05 10.09
C ASP A 140 6.23 -12.00 10.78
N LEU A 141 6.19 -12.02 12.11
CA LEU A 141 5.48 -11.00 12.89
C LEU A 141 6.02 -9.60 12.65
N ARG A 142 7.36 -9.45 12.61
CA ARG A 142 7.99 -8.16 12.35
C ARG A 142 7.58 -7.61 10.99
N ARG A 143 7.70 -8.41 9.93
CA ARG A 143 7.31 -8.01 8.56
C ARG A 143 5.83 -7.66 8.46
N THR A 144 4.97 -8.43 9.12
CA THR A 144 3.53 -8.15 9.15
C THR A 144 3.26 -6.79 9.83
N GLY A 145 3.90 -6.51 10.96
CA GLY A 145 3.81 -5.21 11.64
C GLY A 145 4.28 -4.06 10.75
N LEU A 146 5.44 -4.22 10.09
CA LEU A 146 5.97 -3.22 9.16
C LEU A 146 5.06 -2.98 7.95
N LEU A 147 4.36 -4.02 7.46
CA LEU A 147 3.38 -3.88 6.39
C LEU A 147 2.13 -3.09 6.83
N TYR A 148 1.63 -3.33 8.05
CA TYR A 148 0.57 -2.49 8.63
C TYR A 148 1.01 -1.04 8.78
N GLU A 149 2.23 -0.81 9.27
CA GLU A 149 2.80 0.53 9.39
C GLU A 149 2.94 1.23 8.05
N PHE A 150 3.39 0.51 7.00
CA PHE A 150 3.45 1.03 5.64
C PHE A 150 2.06 1.48 5.14
N LEU A 151 1.04 0.64 5.28
CA LEU A 151 -0.32 0.98 4.87
C LEU A 151 -0.91 2.13 5.70
N SER A 152 -0.57 2.22 7.00
CA SER A 152 -1.01 3.33 7.86
C SER A 152 -0.46 4.68 7.39
N ILE A 153 0.78 4.73 6.87
CA ILE A 153 1.35 5.94 6.28
C ILE A 153 0.54 6.39 5.07
N LEU A 154 0.11 5.46 4.22
CA LEU A 154 -0.73 5.80 3.06
C LEU A 154 -2.11 6.31 3.48
N ALA A 155 -2.65 5.81 4.59
CA ALA A 155 -3.94 6.23 5.13
C ALA A 155 -3.92 7.62 5.80
N LEU A 156 -2.75 8.23 6.02
CA LEU A 156 -2.66 9.59 6.60
C LEU A 156 -3.24 10.67 5.68
N ASN A 157 -3.19 10.43 4.37
CA ASN A 157 -3.74 11.34 3.35
C ASN A 157 -4.65 10.53 2.42
N PRO A 158 -5.83 10.08 2.88
CA PRO A 158 -6.72 9.32 2.03
C PRO A 158 -7.09 10.18 0.82
N LEU A 159 -7.00 9.60 -0.36
CA LEU A 159 -7.56 10.19 -1.56
C LEU A 159 -9.06 10.37 -1.30
N GLU A 160 -9.64 11.50 -1.68
CA GLU A 160 -11.06 11.79 -1.47
C GLU A 160 -11.95 10.64 -2.00
N SER A 161 -12.12 9.61 -1.20
CA SER A 161 -13.12 8.58 -1.36
C SER A 161 -14.36 9.05 -0.61
N ASP A 162 -15.52 9.04 -1.25
CA ASP A 162 -16.81 9.44 -0.71
C ASP A 162 -16.83 9.54 0.83
N GLN A 163 -16.79 10.76 1.34
CA GLN A 163 -16.80 11.09 2.78
C GLN A 163 -18.03 10.53 3.53
N GLN A 164 -18.92 9.88 2.83
CA GLN A 164 -20.16 9.33 3.37
C GLN A 164 -19.94 8.08 4.23
N VAL A 165 -18.88 7.30 3.96
CA VAL A 165 -18.60 6.05 4.71
C VAL A 165 -17.95 6.33 6.07
N ASP A 166 -17.11 7.36 6.16
CA ASP A 166 -16.45 7.74 7.42
C ASP A 166 -17.44 8.28 8.46
N SER A 167 -18.49 9.00 8.02
CA SER A 167 -19.48 9.55 8.96
C SER A 167 -20.33 8.47 9.61
N GLU A 168 -20.75 7.43 8.90
CA GLU A 168 -21.54 6.34 9.45
C GLU A 168 -20.74 5.51 10.47
N TYR A 169 -19.48 5.17 10.16
CA TYR A 169 -18.60 4.48 11.12
C TYR A 169 -18.28 5.34 12.34
N MET A 170 -18.11 6.63 12.17
CA MET A 170 -17.85 7.56 13.26
C MET A 170 -19.08 7.64 14.20
N TYR A 171 -20.28 7.77 13.65
CA TYR A 171 -21.52 7.78 14.46
C TYR A 171 -21.76 6.45 15.17
N ILE A 172 -21.56 5.32 14.51
CA ILE A 172 -21.69 4.00 15.12
C ILE A 172 -20.69 3.83 16.26
N ASN A 173 -19.42 4.20 16.07
CA ASN A 173 -18.41 4.10 17.11
C ASN A 173 -18.69 5.05 18.29
N GLN A 174 -19.13 6.27 18.05
CA GLN A 174 -19.56 7.20 19.09
C GLN A 174 -20.73 6.65 19.89
N ALA A 175 -21.73 6.07 19.21
CA ALA A 175 -22.87 5.45 19.88
C ALA A 175 -22.43 4.24 20.73
N ILE A 176 -21.55 3.39 20.22
CA ILE A 176 -21.00 2.24 20.96
C ILE A 176 -20.21 2.71 22.18
N GLU A 177 -19.36 3.73 22.05
CA GLU A 177 -18.60 4.29 23.17
C GLU A 177 -19.51 4.94 24.22
N TYR A 178 -20.50 5.70 23.77
CA TYR A 178 -21.51 6.28 24.67
C TYR A 178 -22.23 5.18 25.45
N ILE A 179 -22.71 4.14 24.79
CA ILE A 179 -23.37 2.98 25.44
C ILE A 179 -22.43 2.33 26.45
N LYS A 180 -21.17 2.02 26.07
CA LYS A 180 -20.19 1.38 26.97
C LYS A 180 -19.93 2.19 28.24
N ASN A 181 -19.88 3.51 28.09
CA ASN A 181 -19.52 4.40 29.20
C ASN A 181 -20.71 4.72 30.15
N ASN A 182 -21.94 4.58 29.65
CA ASN A 182 -23.13 5.04 30.37
C ASN A 182 -24.19 3.94 30.63
N TYR A 183 -23.96 2.69 30.17
CA TYR A 183 -25.00 1.65 30.25
C TYR A 183 -25.49 1.33 31.69
N TRP A 184 -24.67 1.61 32.70
CA TRP A 184 -25.05 1.43 34.11
C TRP A 184 -26.05 2.47 34.62
N ASP A 185 -26.15 3.62 33.98
CA ASP A 185 -27.01 4.75 34.40
C ASP A 185 -28.39 4.77 33.72
N GLY A 186 -28.70 3.73 32.94
CA GLY A 186 -29.98 3.61 32.20
C GLY A 186 -30.09 4.54 31.03
N ILE A 187 -29.55 4.08 29.86
CA ILE A 187 -29.52 4.84 28.62
C ILE A 187 -30.90 4.79 27.93
N HIS A 188 -31.38 5.94 27.48
CA HIS A 188 -32.55 6.02 26.60
C HIS A 188 -32.09 6.27 25.12
N ILE A 189 -32.91 5.80 24.17
CA ILE A 189 -32.61 5.90 22.75
C ILE A 189 -32.43 7.35 22.23
N TYR A 190 -32.91 8.31 23.03
CA TYR A 190 -32.75 9.74 22.73
C TYR A 190 -31.43 10.34 23.26
N ASP A 191 -30.61 9.56 23.95
CA ASP A 191 -29.31 9.97 24.51
C ASP A 191 -28.14 9.57 23.59
N ILE A 192 -28.40 8.83 22.51
CA ILE A 192 -27.48 8.33 21.51
C ILE A 192 -27.68 9.08 20.19
#